data_b14d786cfe701d2d72adb21e7ced5a02
#
_entry.id   b14d786cfe701d2d72adb21e7ced5a02
#
_cell.length_a   1.000
_cell.length_b   1.000
_cell.length_c   1.000
_cell.angle_alpha   90.00
_cell.angle_beta   90.00
_cell.angle_gamma   90.00
#
_symmetry.space_group_name_H-M   'P 1'
#
loop_
_entity.id
_entity.type
_entity.pdbx_description
1 polymer ?
#
loop_
_entity_poly.entity_id
_entity_poly.type
_entity_poly.pdbx_seq_one_letter_code
_entity_poly.pdbx_strand_id
1 'polypeptide(L)'
;MKMLGRQLGAARRSAGLSQPALAAKLKVNDETIASIEQGRRPLKLDIAERCDELLGTKGTLAAGVTNLPEIDQFPLWAEEYMDQEKVAVALSWYDALVVPGLLQTEGYARALLSGRIPAYNADELESKIEGRMKRREILHRSEPPTLSFVVWEPALRWPTGGPETHREQVQFLRECSELPNLSLQVLPLDRQHHAGDAGPFTLLETPDHQHLAYAESQRGSQWVSDLDEVSILARKYAMLRTQALTVEVSRELLDRLLGEQ
;
A
#
# COMPACT_ATOMS: atom_id res chain seq x y z
N MET A 1 13.10 -3.40 -13.43
CA MET A 1 13.08 -1.98 -13.91
C MET A 1 14.43 -1.40 -14.26
N LYS A 2 15.41 -1.32 -13.36
CA LYS A 2 16.75 -0.76 -13.66
C LYS A 2 17.43 -1.41 -14.87
N MET A 3 17.22 -2.70 -15.09
CA MET A 3 17.77 -3.42 -16.24
C MET A 3 17.17 -2.93 -17.56
N LEU A 4 15.84 -2.90 -17.68
CA LEU A 4 15.16 -2.42 -18.89
C LEU A 4 15.44 -0.94 -19.18
N GLY A 5 15.51 -0.09 -18.14
CA GLY A 5 15.89 1.30 -18.30
C GLY A 5 17.31 1.44 -18.87
N ARG A 6 18.26 0.63 -18.39
CA ARG A 6 19.64 0.61 -18.93
C ARG A 6 19.68 0.08 -20.35
N GLN A 7 18.87 -0.92 -20.70
CA GLN A 7 18.74 -1.44 -22.07
C GLN A 7 18.17 -0.39 -23.01
N LEU A 8 17.11 0.33 -22.61
CA LEU A 8 16.58 1.46 -23.36
C LEU A 8 17.65 2.53 -23.59
N GLY A 9 18.38 2.92 -22.53
CA GLY A 9 19.45 3.90 -22.64
C GLY A 9 20.58 3.45 -23.55
N ALA A 10 20.92 2.17 -23.55
CA ALA A 10 21.92 1.59 -24.46
C ALA A 10 21.45 1.62 -25.91
N ALA A 11 20.23 1.17 -26.18
CA ALA A 11 19.59 1.17 -27.52
C ALA A 11 19.49 2.61 -28.09
N ARG A 12 19.04 3.55 -27.25
CA ARG A 12 18.97 4.96 -27.64
C ARG A 12 20.34 5.53 -28.05
N ARG A 13 21.38 5.29 -27.25
CA ARG A 13 22.73 5.74 -27.57
C ARG A 13 23.28 5.09 -28.84
N SER A 14 23.02 3.79 -29.03
CA SER A 14 23.39 3.09 -30.27
C SER A 14 22.69 3.68 -31.50
N ALA A 15 21.46 4.17 -31.35
CA ALA A 15 20.76 4.88 -32.40
C ALA A 15 21.17 6.35 -32.55
N GLY A 16 22.17 6.83 -31.80
CA GLY A 16 22.67 8.21 -31.87
C GLY A 16 21.72 9.28 -31.35
N LEU A 17 20.70 8.90 -30.55
CA LEU A 17 19.69 9.82 -30.06
C LEU A 17 20.02 10.36 -28.67
N SER A 18 19.73 11.66 -28.44
CA SER A 18 19.68 12.22 -27.08
C SER A 18 18.36 11.85 -26.38
N GLN A 19 18.30 11.99 -25.04
CA GLN A 19 17.03 11.76 -24.30
C GLN A 19 15.90 12.69 -24.79
N PRO A 20 16.14 14.02 -24.98
CA PRO A 20 15.12 14.89 -25.54
C PRO A 20 14.69 14.49 -26.98
N ALA A 21 15.63 14.04 -27.81
CA ALA A 21 15.31 13.63 -29.18
C ALA A 21 14.41 12.37 -29.20
N LEU A 22 14.64 11.40 -28.31
CA LEU A 22 13.77 10.24 -28.17
C LEU A 22 12.41 10.64 -27.60
N ALA A 23 12.38 11.49 -26.57
CA ALA A 23 11.15 11.98 -25.96
C ALA A 23 10.24 12.68 -26.97
N ALA A 24 10.80 13.56 -27.82
CA ALA A 24 10.08 14.24 -28.87
C ALA A 24 9.46 13.26 -29.90
N LYS A 25 10.22 12.23 -30.32
CA LYS A 25 9.72 11.18 -31.24
C LYS A 25 8.59 10.36 -30.61
N LEU A 26 8.67 10.08 -29.32
CA LEU A 26 7.66 9.34 -28.56
C LEU A 26 6.49 10.23 -28.10
N LYS A 27 6.57 11.56 -28.27
CA LYS A 27 5.59 12.54 -27.76
C LYS A 27 5.39 12.42 -26.24
N VAL A 28 6.47 12.25 -25.50
CA VAL A 28 6.50 12.21 -24.04
C VAL A 28 7.43 13.31 -23.52
N ASN A 29 7.37 13.59 -22.21
CA ASN A 29 8.25 14.58 -21.59
C ASN A 29 9.69 14.03 -21.45
N ASP A 30 10.70 14.90 -21.59
CA ASP A 30 12.13 14.57 -21.47
C ASP A 30 12.45 13.86 -20.16
N GLU A 31 11.88 14.35 -19.05
CA GLU A 31 12.02 13.74 -17.73
C GLU A 31 11.49 12.29 -17.68
N THR A 32 10.51 11.96 -18.54
CA THR A 32 9.98 10.60 -18.60
C THR A 32 11.05 9.63 -19.08
N ILE A 33 11.76 9.96 -20.17
CA ILE A 33 12.84 9.13 -20.70
C ILE A 33 14.00 9.01 -19.68
N ALA A 34 14.42 10.14 -19.09
CA ALA A 34 15.47 10.14 -18.07
C ALA A 34 15.09 9.28 -16.86
N SER A 35 13.85 9.37 -16.40
CA SER A 35 13.33 8.59 -15.25
C SER A 35 13.25 7.10 -15.56
N ILE A 36 12.84 6.71 -16.77
CA ILE A 36 12.80 5.31 -17.22
C ILE A 36 14.23 4.74 -17.30
N GLU A 37 15.18 5.46 -17.93
CA GLU A 37 16.56 5.00 -18.06
C GLU A 37 17.27 4.84 -16.71
N GLN A 38 16.92 5.66 -15.74
CA GLN A 38 17.43 5.56 -14.36
C GLN A 38 16.70 4.51 -13.52
N GLY A 39 15.64 3.91 -14.06
CA GLY A 39 14.80 2.93 -13.36
C GLY A 39 13.95 3.52 -12.24
N ARG A 40 13.71 4.84 -12.29
CA ARG A 40 12.78 5.54 -11.38
C ARG A 40 11.32 5.44 -11.86
N ARG A 41 11.10 5.26 -13.17
CA ARG A 41 9.79 5.08 -13.79
C ARG A 41 9.78 3.79 -14.61
N PRO A 42 8.67 3.02 -14.63
CA PRO A 42 8.57 1.83 -15.46
C PRO A 42 8.55 2.20 -16.95
N LEU A 43 9.11 1.32 -17.75
CA LEU A 43 8.91 1.32 -19.19
C LEU A 43 7.56 0.63 -19.46
N LYS A 44 6.55 1.40 -19.86
CA LYS A 44 5.24 0.85 -20.22
C LYS A 44 5.31 0.13 -21.58
N LEU A 45 4.43 -0.85 -21.78
CA LEU A 45 4.42 -1.69 -22.99
C LEU A 45 4.25 -0.86 -24.25
N ASP A 46 3.30 0.08 -24.26
CA ASP A 46 3.05 0.99 -25.39
C ASP A 46 4.27 1.84 -25.78
N ILE A 47 5.03 2.29 -24.77
CA ILE A 47 6.29 3.02 -24.98
C ILE A 47 7.38 2.08 -25.46
N ALA A 48 7.46 0.86 -24.90
CA ALA A 48 8.45 -0.14 -25.28
C ALA A 48 8.31 -0.56 -26.75
N GLU A 49 7.10 -0.85 -27.20
CA GLU A 49 6.79 -1.18 -28.60
C GLU A 49 7.23 -0.07 -29.56
N ARG A 50 6.89 1.17 -29.22
CA ARG A 50 7.30 2.34 -30.04
C ARG A 50 8.81 2.57 -29.99
N CYS A 51 9.47 2.29 -28.87
CA CYS A 51 10.93 2.31 -28.78
C CYS A 51 11.55 1.20 -29.63
N ASP A 52 11.00 0.01 -29.63
CA ASP A 52 11.47 -1.11 -30.45
C ASP A 52 11.45 -0.76 -31.95
N GLU A 53 10.38 -0.11 -32.43
CA GLU A 53 10.27 0.37 -33.79
C GLU A 53 11.29 1.48 -34.10
N LEU A 54 11.40 2.49 -33.23
CA LEU A 54 12.24 3.67 -33.46
C LEU A 54 13.76 3.37 -33.32
N LEU A 55 14.11 2.42 -32.44
CA LEU A 55 15.50 2.09 -32.10
C LEU A 55 15.97 0.79 -32.80
N GLY A 56 15.09 0.10 -33.50
CA GLY A 56 15.43 -1.14 -34.21
C GLY A 56 15.73 -2.33 -33.29
N THR A 57 15.18 -2.36 -32.10
CA THR A 57 15.44 -3.39 -31.09
C THR A 57 14.57 -4.66 -31.27
N LYS A 58 13.79 -4.72 -32.36
CA LYS A 58 13.07 -5.94 -32.81
C LYS A 58 12.18 -6.57 -31.75
N GLY A 59 11.48 -5.78 -30.95
CA GLY A 59 10.59 -6.29 -29.91
C GLY A 59 11.27 -6.67 -28.58
N THR A 60 12.57 -6.45 -28.46
CA THR A 60 13.30 -6.86 -27.25
C THR A 60 12.87 -6.10 -26.00
N LEU A 61 12.56 -4.80 -26.13
CA LEU A 61 12.10 -4.00 -25.01
C LEU A 61 10.68 -4.39 -24.59
N ALA A 62 9.77 -4.58 -25.58
CA ALA A 62 8.41 -5.03 -25.34
C ALA A 62 8.38 -6.43 -24.70
N ALA A 63 9.16 -7.38 -25.24
CA ALA A 63 9.31 -8.70 -24.64
C ALA A 63 9.89 -8.63 -23.21
N GLY A 64 10.85 -7.74 -22.99
CA GLY A 64 11.39 -7.51 -21.66
C GLY A 64 10.34 -6.99 -20.68
N VAL A 65 9.48 -6.07 -21.09
CA VAL A 65 8.36 -5.56 -20.28
C VAL A 65 7.35 -6.66 -19.98
N THR A 66 6.94 -7.43 -20.98
CA THR A 66 5.91 -8.48 -20.83
C THR A 66 6.39 -9.64 -19.94
N ASN A 67 7.69 -9.91 -19.91
CA ASN A 67 8.26 -11.00 -19.11
C ASN A 67 8.94 -10.52 -17.82
N LEU A 68 8.77 -9.24 -17.44
CA LEU A 68 9.16 -8.82 -16.09
C LEU A 68 8.30 -9.54 -15.06
N PRO A 69 8.89 -10.02 -13.95
CA PRO A 69 8.11 -10.37 -12.77
C PRO A 69 7.19 -9.20 -12.41
N GLU A 70 5.96 -9.46 -12.02
CA GLU A 70 4.98 -8.40 -11.67
C GLU A 70 5.51 -7.38 -10.66
N ILE A 71 6.33 -7.84 -9.71
CA ILE A 71 7.09 -7.01 -8.75
C ILE A 71 7.90 -5.90 -9.43
N ASP A 72 8.34 -6.10 -10.67
CA ASP A 72 9.16 -5.13 -11.41
C ASP A 72 8.36 -4.34 -12.46
N GLN A 73 7.13 -4.72 -12.76
CA GLN A 73 6.29 -4.01 -13.73
C GLN A 73 5.72 -2.71 -13.17
N PHE A 74 5.51 -2.66 -11.85
CA PHE A 74 4.90 -1.50 -11.17
C PHE A 74 5.71 -1.12 -9.92
N PRO A 75 6.61 -0.14 -9.99
CA PRO A 75 7.03 0.56 -8.80
C PRO A 75 5.89 1.51 -8.43
N LEU A 76 4.88 0.97 -7.80
CA LEU A 76 3.82 1.78 -7.25
C LEU A 76 4.33 2.50 -6.02
N TRP A 77 4.47 3.79 -6.18
CA TRP A 77 4.70 4.72 -5.09
C TRP A 77 3.49 4.69 -4.16
N ALA A 78 3.70 4.97 -2.90
CA ALA A 78 2.62 5.11 -1.93
C ALA A 78 1.50 6.06 -2.40
N GLU A 79 1.80 6.98 -3.29
CA GLU A 79 0.86 7.90 -3.93
C GLU A 79 -0.22 7.18 -4.75
N GLU A 80 0.15 6.19 -5.57
CA GLU A 80 -0.83 5.46 -6.38
C GLU A 80 -1.74 4.57 -5.52
N TYR A 81 -1.21 3.98 -4.43
CA TYR A 81 -2.04 3.29 -3.45
C TYR A 81 -3.05 4.25 -2.80
N MET A 82 -2.60 5.43 -2.37
CA MET A 82 -3.47 6.41 -1.74
C MET A 82 -4.55 6.92 -2.69
N ASP A 83 -4.26 7.05 -3.99
CA ASP A 83 -5.24 7.44 -5.00
C ASP A 83 -6.30 6.34 -5.20
N GLN A 84 -5.90 5.06 -5.25
CA GLN A 84 -6.83 3.94 -5.33
C GLN A 84 -7.63 3.76 -4.03
N GLU A 85 -6.99 3.86 -2.88
CA GLU A 85 -7.64 3.81 -1.57
C GLU A 85 -8.75 4.85 -1.46
N LYS A 86 -8.47 6.10 -1.90
CA LYS A 86 -9.40 7.21 -1.84
C LYS A 86 -10.71 6.97 -2.59
N VAL A 87 -10.68 6.21 -3.68
CA VAL A 87 -11.85 5.92 -4.52
C VAL A 87 -12.42 4.52 -4.30
N ALA A 88 -11.77 3.68 -3.52
CA ALA A 88 -12.17 2.30 -3.29
C ALA A 88 -13.62 2.17 -2.85
N VAL A 89 -14.28 1.10 -3.28
CA VAL A 89 -15.63 0.71 -2.84
C VAL A 89 -15.60 -0.30 -1.70
N ALA A 90 -14.48 -1.05 -1.57
CA ALA A 90 -14.24 -1.91 -0.42
C ALA A 90 -12.74 -1.98 -0.09
N LEU A 91 -12.42 -2.09 1.19
CA LEU A 91 -11.08 -2.31 1.73
C LEU A 91 -11.12 -3.41 2.78
N SER A 92 -10.21 -4.38 2.65
CA SER A 92 -9.97 -5.42 3.62
C SER A 92 -8.51 -5.38 4.06
N TRP A 93 -8.25 -5.05 5.32
CA TRP A 93 -6.90 -4.77 5.82
C TRP A 93 -6.54 -5.68 6.99
N TYR A 94 -5.47 -6.43 6.84
CA TYR A 94 -4.83 -7.13 7.94
C TYR A 94 -3.53 -6.43 8.33
N ASP A 95 -3.37 -6.14 9.61
CA ASP A 95 -2.11 -5.63 10.17
C ASP A 95 -1.74 -6.39 11.44
N ALA A 96 -0.44 -6.65 11.57
CA ALA A 96 0.13 -7.41 12.66
C ALA A 96 1.06 -6.58 13.57
N LEU A 97 1.58 -5.48 13.08
CA LEU A 97 2.67 -4.74 13.71
C LEU A 97 2.22 -3.42 14.32
N VAL A 98 1.28 -2.77 13.67
CA VAL A 98 0.79 -1.44 14.04
C VAL A 98 -0.72 -1.34 13.80
N VAL A 99 -1.34 -0.33 14.35
CA VAL A 99 -2.71 0.01 13.98
C VAL A 99 -2.75 0.43 12.51
N PRO A 100 -3.70 -0.06 11.68
CA PRO A 100 -3.85 0.35 10.28
C PRO A 100 -3.90 1.88 10.12
N GLY A 101 -3.23 2.40 9.09
CA GLY A 101 -3.03 3.84 8.92
C GLY A 101 -4.31 4.68 8.90
N LEU A 102 -5.42 4.14 8.38
CA LEU A 102 -6.74 4.79 8.37
C LEU A 102 -7.37 4.91 9.78
N LEU A 103 -6.93 4.07 10.71
CA LEU A 103 -7.44 4.01 12.08
C LEU A 103 -6.49 4.62 13.11
N GLN A 104 -5.43 5.33 12.67
CA GLN A 104 -4.48 5.97 13.58
C GLN A 104 -4.95 7.35 14.02
N THR A 105 -4.76 7.67 15.30
CA THR A 105 -4.83 9.06 15.81
C THR A 105 -3.59 9.84 15.36
N GLU A 106 -3.62 11.16 15.43
CA GLU A 106 -2.47 12.00 15.09
C GLU A 106 -1.27 11.71 16.01
N GLY A 107 -1.50 11.61 17.32
CA GLY A 107 -0.46 11.30 18.30
C GLY A 107 0.23 9.95 18.02
N TYR A 108 -0.56 8.92 17.71
CA TYR A 108 -0.04 7.60 17.35
C TYR A 108 0.76 7.65 16.04
N ALA A 109 0.22 8.29 15.00
CA ALA A 109 0.88 8.45 13.72
C ALA A 109 2.21 9.22 13.86
N ARG A 110 2.21 10.28 14.65
CA ARG A 110 3.40 11.08 14.95
C ARG A 110 4.48 10.24 15.65
N ALA A 111 4.12 9.49 16.68
CA ALA A 111 5.04 8.62 17.38
C ALA A 111 5.66 7.57 16.47
N LEU A 112 4.83 6.93 15.62
CA LEU A 112 5.28 5.92 14.68
C LEU A 112 6.23 6.49 13.60
N LEU A 113 5.86 7.62 13.00
CA LEU A 113 6.64 8.27 11.94
C LEU A 113 7.94 8.89 12.44
N SER A 114 7.96 9.38 13.69
CA SER A 114 9.17 9.89 14.35
C SER A 114 10.21 8.81 14.63
N GLY A 115 9.80 7.55 14.75
CA GLY A 115 10.72 6.41 14.95
C GLY A 115 11.37 5.88 13.66
N ARG A 116 11.11 6.50 12.50
CA ARG A 116 11.63 6.04 11.21
C ARG A 116 13.14 6.23 11.08
N ILE A 117 13.81 5.27 10.43
CA ILE A 117 15.23 5.36 10.07
C ILE A 117 15.38 5.24 8.54
N PRO A 118 16.02 6.20 7.86
CA PRO A 118 16.47 7.50 8.36
C PRO A 118 15.30 8.40 8.76
N ALA A 119 15.53 9.28 9.74
CA ALA A 119 14.50 10.18 10.24
C ALA A 119 14.05 11.20 9.17
N TYR A 120 12.78 11.56 9.22
CA TYR A 120 12.27 12.69 8.45
C TYR A 120 12.78 14.02 9.05
N ASN A 121 12.95 15.04 8.22
CA ASN A 121 13.06 16.41 8.74
C ASN A 121 11.69 16.88 9.26
N ALA A 122 11.63 18.02 9.94
CA ALA A 122 10.41 18.51 10.58
C ALA A 122 9.26 18.72 9.57
N ASP A 123 9.55 19.37 8.44
CA ASP A 123 8.54 19.65 7.40
C ASP A 123 8.03 18.40 6.72
N GLU A 124 8.92 17.45 6.45
CA GLU A 124 8.54 16.13 5.91
C GLU A 124 7.65 15.35 6.89
N LEU A 125 8.00 15.37 8.18
CA LEU A 125 7.21 14.69 9.22
C LEU A 125 5.79 15.26 9.29
N GLU A 126 5.65 16.57 9.37
CA GLU A 126 4.33 17.23 9.41
C GLU A 126 3.52 16.92 8.14
N SER A 127 4.12 17.03 6.97
CA SER A 127 3.46 16.69 5.70
C SER A 127 2.96 15.23 5.66
N LYS A 128 3.74 14.28 6.22
CA LYS A 128 3.32 12.87 6.30
C LYS A 128 2.18 12.65 7.28
N ILE A 129 2.18 13.38 8.41
CA ILE A 129 1.10 13.32 9.40
C ILE A 129 -0.18 13.89 8.81
N GLU A 130 -0.13 15.10 8.22
CA GLU A 130 -1.28 15.71 7.55
C GLU A 130 -1.87 14.78 6.47
N GLY A 131 -1.00 14.24 5.61
CA GLY A 131 -1.43 13.28 4.58
C GLY A 131 -2.11 12.06 5.18
N ARG A 132 -1.62 11.54 6.31
CA ARG A 132 -2.24 10.40 7.02
C ARG A 132 -3.58 10.77 7.64
N MET A 133 -3.70 11.93 8.26
CA MET A 133 -4.97 12.39 8.82
C MET A 133 -6.01 12.64 7.73
N LYS A 134 -5.61 13.21 6.60
CA LYS A 134 -6.50 13.44 5.45
C LYS A 134 -7.08 12.13 4.89
N ARG A 135 -6.31 11.05 4.86
CA ARG A 135 -6.81 9.74 4.41
C ARG A 135 -7.99 9.23 5.23
N ARG A 136 -8.12 9.62 6.50
CA ARG A 136 -9.23 9.23 7.39
C ARG A 136 -10.59 9.75 6.91
N GLU A 137 -10.63 10.75 6.02
CA GLU A 137 -11.87 11.25 5.43
C GLU A 137 -12.69 10.14 4.75
N ILE A 138 -12.04 9.08 4.28
CA ILE A 138 -12.70 7.92 3.69
C ILE A 138 -13.69 7.23 4.64
N LEU A 139 -13.46 7.29 5.94
CA LEU A 139 -14.33 6.69 6.96
C LEU A 139 -15.73 7.31 6.97
N HIS A 140 -15.83 8.59 6.55
CA HIS A 140 -17.01 9.44 6.68
C HIS A 140 -17.46 10.07 5.36
N ARG A 141 -16.94 9.61 4.22
CA ARG A 141 -17.38 10.15 2.92
C ARG A 141 -18.88 9.87 2.70
N SER A 142 -19.53 10.63 1.82
CA SER A 142 -20.98 10.51 1.53
C SER A 142 -21.39 9.11 1.05
N GLU A 143 -20.52 8.45 0.28
CA GLU A 143 -20.65 7.05 -0.13
C GLU A 143 -19.49 6.27 0.46
N PRO A 144 -19.60 5.85 1.73
CA PRO A 144 -18.48 5.22 2.41
C PRO A 144 -18.23 3.81 1.86
N PRO A 145 -16.96 3.39 1.71
CA PRO A 145 -16.65 2.03 1.30
C PRO A 145 -17.02 1.03 2.40
N THR A 146 -17.14 -0.22 2.03
CA THR A 146 -17.15 -1.31 3.00
C THR A 146 -15.74 -1.52 3.54
N LEU A 147 -15.57 -1.33 4.85
CA LEU A 147 -14.26 -1.43 5.51
C LEU A 147 -14.21 -2.65 6.44
N SER A 148 -13.21 -3.48 6.28
CA SER A 148 -12.97 -4.64 7.13
C SER A 148 -11.52 -4.65 7.60
N PHE A 149 -11.33 -4.59 8.92
CA PHE A 149 -10.01 -4.61 9.54
C PHE A 149 -9.86 -5.83 10.43
N VAL A 150 -8.75 -6.54 10.27
CA VAL A 150 -8.29 -7.55 11.21
C VAL A 150 -6.95 -7.07 11.76
N VAL A 151 -6.87 -6.82 13.05
CA VAL A 151 -5.66 -6.33 13.72
C VAL A 151 -5.18 -7.39 14.70
N TRP A 152 -3.92 -7.75 14.64
CA TRP A 152 -3.35 -8.68 15.59
C TRP A 152 -3.22 -8.03 16.96
N GLU A 153 -3.61 -8.72 18.01
CA GLU A 153 -3.70 -8.22 19.39
C GLU A 153 -2.41 -7.52 19.90
N PRO A 154 -1.18 -7.97 19.59
CA PRO A 154 0.04 -7.27 19.99
C PRO A 154 0.10 -5.81 19.53
N ALA A 155 -0.40 -5.47 18.35
CA ALA A 155 -0.42 -4.09 17.86
C ALA A 155 -1.30 -3.19 18.74
N LEU A 156 -2.29 -3.76 19.45
CA LEU A 156 -3.19 -3.06 20.35
C LEU A 156 -2.67 -2.99 21.78
N ARG A 157 -1.70 -3.84 22.15
CA ARG A 157 -1.09 -3.87 23.49
C ARG A 157 0.21 -3.10 23.58
N TRP A 158 0.86 -2.86 22.45
CA TRP A 158 2.12 -2.12 22.41
C TRP A 158 1.88 -0.62 22.61
N PRO A 159 2.43 0.02 23.66
CA PRO A 159 2.12 1.41 24.00
C PRO A 159 2.88 2.42 23.11
N THR A 160 2.61 2.41 21.83
CA THR A 160 3.19 3.35 20.85
C THR A 160 2.89 4.79 21.25
N GLY A 161 3.93 5.60 21.39
CA GLY A 161 3.81 7.01 21.78
C GLY A 161 3.60 7.25 23.28
N GLY A 162 3.67 6.20 24.08
CA GLY A 162 3.46 6.25 25.53
C GLY A 162 1.99 5.99 25.92
N PRO A 163 1.71 5.87 27.24
CA PRO A 163 0.41 5.43 27.74
C PRO A 163 -0.76 6.31 27.32
N GLU A 164 -0.62 7.62 27.36
CA GLU A 164 -1.70 8.56 27.00
C GLU A 164 -2.06 8.46 25.52
N THR A 165 -1.07 8.55 24.64
CA THR A 165 -1.26 8.40 23.17
C THR A 165 -1.85 7.04 22.82
N HIS A 166 -1.41 6.00 23.49
CA HIS A 166 -1.92 4.66 23.29
C HIS A 166 -3.38 4.55 23.73
N ARG A 167 -3.75 5.10 24.88
CA ARG A 167 -5.14 5.13 25.35
C ARG A 167 -6.05 5.87 24.38
N GLU A 168 -5.64 7.04 23.88
CA GLU A 168 -6.38 7.79 22.87
C GLU A 168 -6.57 6.97 21.59
N GLN A 169 -5.54 6.21 21.20
CA GLN A 169 -5.60 5.33 20.05
C GLN A 169 -6.60 4.18 20.24
N VAL A 170 -6.60 3.52 21.37
CA VAL A 170 -7.55 2.43 21.68
C VAL A 170 -8.98 2.98 21.76
N GLN A 171 -9.16 4.16 22.37
CA GLN A 171 -10.45 4.84 22.42
C GLN A 171 -10.98 5.15 21.01
N PHE A 172 -10.12 5.66 20.13
CA PHE A 172 -10.49 5.97 18.75
C PHE A 172 -10.87 4.68 17.97
N LEU A 173 -10.16 3.58 18.17
CA LEU A 173 -10.53 2.29 17.57
C LEU A 173 -11.90 1.82 18.06
N ARG A 174 -12.18 2.00 19.35
CA ARG A 174 -13.47 1.67 19.94
C ARG A 174 -14.59 2.47 19.29
N GLU A 175 -14.39 3.78 19.08
CA GLU A 175 -15.33 4.66 18.38
C GLU A 175 -15.52 4.26 16.91
N CYS A 176 -14.42 4.01 16.17
CA CYS A 176 -14.48 3.55 14.78
C CYS A 176 -15.25 2.24 14.64
N SER A 177 -15.19 1.35 15.62
CA SER A 177 -15.90 0.08 15.59
C SER A 177 -17.44 0.21 15.60
N GLU A 178 -17.98 1.38 15.91
CA GLU A 178 -19.42 1.68 15.85
C GLU A 178 -19.89 2.16 14.47
N LEU A 179 -18.96 2.47 13.56
CA LEU A 179 -19.33 2.91 12.21
C LEU A 179 -20.03 1.79 11.44
N PRO A 180 -21.17 2.06 10.79
CA PRO A 180 -21.99 1.04 10.15
C PRO A 180 -21.32 0.38 8.93
N ASN A 181 -20.36 1.09 8.30
CA ASN A 181 -19.62 0.60 7.16
C ASN A 181 -18.28 -0.05 7.53
N LEU A 182 -17.97 -0.19 8.84
CA LEU A 182 -16.69 -0.66 9.34
C LEU A 182 -16.84 -1.89 10.24
N SER A 183 -16.11 -2.95 9.93
CA SER A 183 -15.93 -4.12 10.77
C SER A 183 -14.50 -4.14 11.30
N LEU A 184 -14.33 -4.10 12.62
CA LEU A 184 -13.05 -4.25 13.29
C LEU A 184 -13.03 -5.54 14.10
N GLN A 185 -12.12 -6.42 13.77
CA GLN A 185 -11.91 -7.70 14.45
C GLN A 185 -10.47 -7.77 14.98
N VAL A 186 -10.30 -8.36 16.13
CA VAL A 186 -8.96 -8.60 16.72
C VAL A 186 -8.60 -10.07 16.54
N LEU A 187 -7.43 -10.32 15.96
CA LEU A 187 -6.83 -11.64 15.95
C LEU A 187 -6.11 -11.85 17.28
N PRO A 188 -6.57 -12.78 18.15
CA PRO A 188 -6.05 -12.89 19.50
C PRO A 188 -4.68 -13.57 19.54
N LEU A 189 -3.91 -13.27 20.61
CA LEU A 189 -2.56 -13.79 20.84
C LEU A 189 -2.47 -15.31 20.98
N ASP A 190 -3.54 -15.95 21.44
CA ASP A 190 -3.57 -17.40 21.67
C ASP A 190 -3.73 -18.22 20.39
N ARG A 191 -3.89 -17.57 19.23
CA ARG A 191 -3.93 -18.26 17.94
C ARG A 191 -2.52 -18.72 17.56
N GLN A 192 -2.24 -19.99 17.79
CA GLN A 192 -0.93 -20.60 17.50
C GLN A 192 -0.59 -20.60 16.00
N HIS A 193 -1.62 -20.74 15.14
CA HIS A 193 -1.49 -20.71 13.68
C HIS A 193 -2.58 -19.83 13.08
N HIS A 194 -2.19 -18.91 12.22
CA HIS A 194 -3.13 -18.04 11.52
C HIS A 194 -2.64 -17.69 10.10
N ALA A 195 -3.55 -17.29 9.23
CA ALA A 195 -3.25 -17.04 7.83
C ALA A 195 -2.41 -15.76 7.56
N GLY A 196 -2.12 -14.97 8.59
CA GLY A 196 -1.38 -13.70 8.51
C GLY A 196 0.09 -13.76 8.90
N ASP A 197 0.68 -14.95 9.05
CA ASP A 197 2.08 -15.15 9.48
C ASP A 197 3.13 -14.58 8.50
N ALA A 198 2.76 -14.43 7.22
CA ALA A 198 3.62 -13.86 6.19
C ALA A 198 3.70 -12.31 6.20
N GLY A 199 2.93 -11.63 7.03
CA GLY A 199 2.93 -10.18 7.20
C GLY A 199 1.63 -9.49 6.80
N PRO A 200 1.58 -8.15 6.96
CA PRO A 200 0.39 -7.34 6.69
C PRO A 200 0.11 -7.22 5.19
N PHE A 201 -1.16 -7.09 4.85
CA PHE A 201 -1.61 -6.80 3.49
C PHE A 201 -2.99 -6.16 3.48
N THR A 202 -3.28 -5.47 2.39
CA THR A 202 -4.59 -4.87 2.12
C THR A 202 -5.14 -5.41 0.81
N LEU A 203 -6.41 -5.74 0.79
CA LEU A 203 -7.19 -5.99 -0.41
C LEU A 203 -8.06 -4.78 -0.68
N LEU A 204 -8.17 -4.39 -1.93
CA LEU A 204 -8.89 -3.22 -2.38
C LEU A 204 -9.75 -3.57 -3.58
N GLU A 205 -10.99 -3.09 -3.59
CA GLU A 205 -11.89 -3.14 -4.73
C GLU A 205 -12.08 -1.74 -5.28
N THR A 206 -11.80 -1.56 -6.56
CA THR A 206 -11.96 -0.30 -7.28
C THR A 206 -13.41 -0.06 -7.70
N PRO A 207 -13.80 1.15 -8.13
CA PRO A 207 -15.16 1.43 -8.62
C PRO A 207 -15.58 0.62 -9.85
N ASP A 208 -14.64 0.14 -10.65
CA ASP A 208 -14.86 -0.74 -11.79
C ASP A 208 -14.75 -2.24 -11.42
N HIS A 209 -14.80 -2.54 -10.11
CA HIS A 209 -14.78 -3.88 -9.55
C HIS A 209 -13.52 -4.70 -9.83
N GLN A 210 -12.40 -4.05 -10.09
CA GLN A 210 -11.11 -4.73 -10.07
C GLN A 210 -10.68 -4.99 -8.62
N HIS A 211 -10.15 -6.18 -8.39
CA HIS A 211 -9.58 -6.56 -7.10
C HIS A 211 -8.07 -6.45 -7.16
N LEU A 212 -7.51 -5.68 -6.24
CA LEU A 212 -6.09 -5.45 -6.11
C LEU A 212 -5.64 -5.82 -4.70
N ALA A 213 -4.38 -6.16 -4.53
CA ALA A 213 -3.78 -6.28 -3.21
C ALA A 213 -2.55 -5.40 -3.08
N TYR A 214 -2.25 -5.01 -1.84
CA TYR A 214 -1.11 -4.19 -1.49
C TYR A 214 -0.42 -4.79 -0.27
N ALA A 215 0.88 -4.97 -0.34
CA ALA A 215 1.68 -5.45 0.76
C ALA A 215 2.87 -4.52 0.99
N GLU A 216 3.16 -4.22 2.26
CA GLU A 216 4.31 -3.42 2.65
C GLU A 216 5.43 -4.30 3.18
N SER A 217 6.66 -3.94 2.86
CA SER A 217 7.86 -4.57 3.38
C SER A 217 8.94 -3.54 3.70
N GLN A 218 10.00 -3.96 4.40
CA GLN A 218 11.15 -3.10 4.72
C GLN A 218 11.84 -2.48 3.48
N ARG A 219 11.65 -3.06 2.32
CA ARG A 219 12.27 -2.63 1.06
C ARG A 219 11.33 -1.94 0.09
N GLY A 220 10.12 -1.64 0.52
CA GLY A 220 9.10 -0.99 -0.29
C GLY A 220 7.79 -1.75 -0.30
N SER A 221 6.85 -1.23 -1.03
CA SER A 221 5.50 -1.76 -1.17
C SER A 221 5.35 -2.48 -2.50
N GLN A 222 4.42 -3.41 -2.54
CA GLN A 222 4.06 -4.18 -3.73
C GLN A 222 2.57 -4.07 -3.98
N TRP A 223 2.20 -3.72 -5.22
CA TRP A 223 0.88 -4.01 -5.73
C TRP A 223 0.85 -5.42 -6.29
N VAL A 224 -0.27 -6.07 -6.10
CA VAL A 224 -0.58 -7.36 -6.67
C VAL A 224 -1.88 -7.21 -7.45
N SER A 225 -1.80 -7.37 -8.76
CA SER A 225 -2.93 -7.32 -9.69
C SER A 225 -3.17 -8.65 -10.40
N ASP A 226 -2.25 -9.61 -10.26
CA ASP A 226 -2.45 -10.97 -10.73
C ASP A 226 -3.63 -11.63 -10.04
N LEU A 227 -4.57 -12.14 -10.82
CA LEU A 227 -5.83 -12.67 -10.31
C LEU A 227 -5.65 -13.88 -9.39
N ASP A 228 -4.66 -14.72 -9.65
CA ASP A 228 -4.38 -15.91 -8.84
C ASP A 228 -3.78 -15.50 -7.49
N GLU A 229 -2.83 -14.56 -7.49
CA GLU A 229 -2.21 -14.04 -6.27
C GLU A 229 -3.21 -13.25 -5.42
N VAL A 230 -4.03 -12.38 -6.02
CA VAL A 230 -5.13 -11.68 -5.33
C VAL A 230 -6.12 -12.67 -4.75
N SER A 231 -6.47 -13.73 -5.48
CA SER A 231 -7.35 -14.81 -4.99
C SER A 231 -6.73 -15.54 -3.79
N ILE A 232 -5.42 -15.78 -3.78
CA ILE A 232 -4.72 -16.37 -2.63
C ILE A 232 -4.83 -15.46 -1.41
N LEU A 233 -4.56 -14.16 -1.56
CA LEU A 233 -4.64 -13.19 -0.47
C LEU A 233 -6.10 -13.02 0.03
N ALA A 234 -7.08 -13.04 -0.86
CA ALA A 234 -8.49 -13.00 -0.48
C ALA A 234 -8.89 -14.22 0.38
N ARG A 235 -8.43 -15.42 0.02
CA ARG A 235 -8.64 -16.63 0.84
C ARG A 235 -7.94 -16.55 2.19
N LYS A 236 -6.71 -16.01 2.24
CA LYS A 236 -6.02 -15.75 3.52
C LYS A 236 -6.80 -14.77 4.40
N TYR A 237 -7.32 -13.69 3.81
CA TYR A 237 -8.12 -12.73 4.55
C TYR A 237 -9.44 -13.33 5.09
N ALA A 238 -10.12 -14.14 4.29
CA ALA A 238 -11.31 -14.87 4.74
C ALA A 238 -10.99 -15.78 5.93
N MET A 239 -9.84 -16.49 5.89
CA MET A 239 -9.40 -17.33 7.03
C MET A 239 -9.05 -16.48 8.25
N LEU A 240 -8.37 -15.35 8.09
CA LEU A 240 -8.08 -14.42 9.20
C LEU A 240 -9.36 -13.96 9.90
N ARG A 241 -10.39 -13.61 9.15
CA ARG A 241 -11.69 -13.23 9.73
C ARG A 241 -12.34 -14.36 10.54
N THR A 242 -12.20 -15.61 10.12
CA THR A 242 -12.73 -16.76 10.88
C THR A 242 -11.88 -17.10 12.11
N GLN A 243 -10.60 -16.73 12.10
CA GLN A 243 -9.67 -16.96 13.20
C GLN A 243 -9.69 -15.82 14.23
N ALA A 244 -10.12 -14.63 13.82
CA ALA A 244 -10.27 -13.47 14.67
C ALA A 244 -11.51 -13.59 15.61
N LEU A 245 -11.52 -12.78 16.66
CA LEU A 245 -12.68 -12.58 17.51
C LEU A 245 -13.84 -12.00 16.68
N THR A 246 -15.09 -12.21 17.12
CA THR A 246 -16.22 -11.50 16.51
C THR A 246 -16.09 -9.99 16.75
N VAL A 247 -16.86 -9.19 16.02
CA VAL A 247 -16.85 -7.73 16.19
C VAL A 247 -17.20 -7.34 17.62
N GLU A 248 -18.19 -8.00 18.21
CA GLU A 248 -18.67 -7.75 19.58
C GLU A 248 -17.58 -8.07 20.60
N VAL A 249 -16.97 -9.25 20.51
CA VAL A 249 -15.89 -9.67 21.43
C VAL A 249 -14.64 -8.82 21.23
N SER A 250 -14.40 -8.33 20.02
CA SER A 250 -13.31 -7.39 19.74
C SER A 250 -13.54 -6.04 20.43
N ARG A 251 -14.78 -5.53 20.44
CA ARG A 251 -15.17 -4.33 21.21
C ARG A 251 -14.97 -4.52 22.70
N GLU A 252 -15.40 -5.66 23.24
CA GLU A 252 -15.17 -5.99 24.65
C GLU A 252 -13.68 -6.06 24.99
N LEU A 253 -12.82 -6.51 24.08
CA LEU A 253 -11.39 -6.49 24.27
C LEU A 253 -10.85 -5.05 24.32
N LEU A 254 -11.30 -4.17 23.42
CA LEU A 254 -10.93 -2.76 23.44
C LEU A 254 -11.37 -2.06 24.74
N ASP A 255 -12.59 -2.35 25.21
CA ASP A 255 -13.10 -1.81 26.48
C ASP A 255 -12.26 -2.30 27.68
N ARG A 256 -11.82 -3.58 27.68
CA ARG A 256 -10.89 -4.08 28.71
C ARG A 256 -9.53 -3.37 28.65
N LEU A 257 -8.95 -3.19 27.47
CA LEU A 257 -7.67 -2.48 27.30
C LEU A 257 -7.75 -1.04 27.81
N LEU A 258 -8.88 -0.37 27.67
CA LEU A 258 -9.12 0.97 28.21
C LEU A 258 -9.26 0.97 29.72
N GLY A 259 -9.75 -0.11 30.33
CA GLY A 259 -9.86 -0.27 31.77
C GLY A 259 -8.57 -0.71 32.48
N GLU A 260 -7.62 -1.28 31.74
CA GLU A 260 -6.31 -1.75 32.25
C GLU A 260 -5.24 -0.65 32.24
N GLN A 261 -5.52 0.53 31.69
CA GLN A 261 -4.56 1.64 31.45
C GLN A 261 -4.62 2.72 32.52
#